data_189b6783059eff47ee2870b8da16f592
#
_entry.id   189b6783059eff47ee2870b8da16f592
#
_cell.length_a   1.000
_cell.length_b   1.000
_cell.length_c   1.000
_cell.angle_alpha   90.00
_cell.angle_beta   90.00
_cell.angle_gamma   90.00
#
_symmetry.space_group_name_H-M   'P 1'
#
loop_
_entity.id
_entity.type
_entity.pdbx_description
1 polymer ?
#
loop_
_entity_poly.entity_id
_entity_poly.type
_entity_poly.pdbx_seq_one_letter_code
_entity_poly.pdbx_strand_id
1 'polypeptide(L)'
;MSNITGSGTVWSLPNYAGQIFSSTPAETPFLNLIAAKSVRTDNYQFPTGAEYIHETAAQPGITEAGSLTAPDAISYVRSQETNVTQIFQERISVSYARMASSGRFSAVSDNFSSAQTPGEVEFQTARALEKIARDIEYTFINGEYQLSTQADVANKTRGILAACGTTVDAEGAPLTRAMLNGALASAYAAGATFSDTVLLCGAAVKQALTDAYASQWGFSAPPTREAGGMNIMQIETDFGLLSVVLSRFVPAGTLIGADISCCRPVEQDVPGKGNFFREELSRNGAAEEYQIFGQLGLDHGPMWKHFSISGIGAGESRTPVLVANA
;
A
#
# COMPACT_ATOMS: atom_id res chain seq x y z
N MET A 1 16.07 39.07 -10.92
CA MET A 1 14.84 38.22 -10.70
C MET A 1 14.15 38.13 -12.05
N SER A 2 14.18 37.00 -12.68
CA SER A 2 13.42 36.81 -13.92
C SER A 2 11.96 36.57 -13.52
N ASN A 3 11.11 37.54 -13.80
CA ASN A 3 9.67 37.37 -13.71
C ASN A 3 9.25 36.34 -14.77
N ILE A 4 8.80 35.17 -14.35
CA ILE A 4 8.15 34.23 -15.24
C ILE A 4 6.75 34.79 -15.47
N THR A 5 6.55 35.47 -16.57
CA THR A 5 5.26 35.99 -17.01
C THR A 5 4.76 35.12 -18.16
N GLY A 6 3.60 34.52 -18.01
CA GLY A 6 2.94 33.76 -19.06
C GLY A 6 2.02 32.67 -18.52
N SER A 7 1.07 32.28 -19.33
CA SER A 7 0.09 31.21 -18.99
C SER A 7 0.69 29.83 -18.79
N GLY A 8 1.98 29.64 -19.06
CA GLY A 8 2.69 28.38 -18.81
C GLY A 8 3.08 28.14 -17.35
N THR A 9 3.07 29.18 -16.51
CA THR A 9 3.49 29.10 -15.10
C THR A 9 2.52 28.36 -14.20
N VAL A 10 1.26 28.27 -14.58
CA VAL A 10 0.24 27.53 -13.82
C VAL A 10 0.48 26.03 -13.88
N TRP A 11 1.14 25.55 -14.92
CA TRP A 11 1.44 24.11 -15.14
C TRP A 11 2.76 23.67 -14.51
N SER A 12 3.53 24.58 -13.97
CA SER A 12 4.87 24.31 -13.41
C SER A 12 4.89 24.23 -11.88
N LEU A 13 3.75 24.04 -11.22
CA LEU A 13 3.76 23.63 -9.82
C LEU A 13 4.44 22.26 -9.73
N PRO A 14 5.47 22.12 -8.87
CA PRO A 14 6.17 20.86 -8.75
C PRO A 14 5.19 19.77 -8.29
N ASN A 15 5.01 18.76 -9.13
CA ASN A 15 4.22 17.60 -8.81
C ASN A 15 5.12 16.56 -8.14
N TYR A 16 4.84 16.27 -6.87
CA TYR A 16 5.61 15.34 -6.06
C TYR A 16 5.02 13.92 -6.05
N ALA A 17 3.95 13.64 -6.80
CA ALA A 17 3.31 12.32 -6.82
C ALA A 17 4.33 11.20 -7.13
N GLY A 18 5.13 11.36 -8.18
CA GLY A 18 6.18 10.40 -8.51
C GLY A 18 7.26 10.27 -7.45
N GLN A 19 7.56 11.34 -6.72
CA GLN A 19 8.56 11.33 -5.65
C GLN A 19 8.05 10.60 -4.40
N ILE A 20 6.76 10.71 -4.09
CA ILE A 20 6.14 9.96 -2.98
C ILE A 20 6.27 8.46 -3.19
N PHE A 21 6.05 8.00 -4.40
CA PHE A 21 6.17 6.57 -4.75
C PHE A 21 7.62 6.06 -4.79
N SER A 22 8.60 6.92 -5.02
CA SER A 22 10.00 6.52 -5.23
C SER A 22 10.94 6.84 -4.08
N SER A 23 10.56 7.71 -3.13
CA SER A 23 11.52 8.25 -2.14
C SER A 23 11.94 7.26 -1.04
N THR A 24 11.09 6.28 -0.70
CA THR A 24 11.37 5.30 0.36
C THR A 24 10.90 3.89 0.03
N PRO A 25 11.40 3.25 -1.05
CA PRO A 25 10.89 1.95 -1.51
C PRO A 25 11.04 0.83 -0.47
N ALA A 26 12.07 0.89 0.38
CA ALA A 26 12.27 -0.09 1.44
C ALA A 26 11.32 0.10 2.65
N GLU A 27 10.81 1.30 2.87
CA GLU A 27 9.88 1.61 3.97
C GLU A 27 8.41 1.52 3.54
N THR A 28 8.12 1.70 2.25
CA THR A 28 6.78 1.65 1.67
C THR A 28 6.68 0.60 0.56
N PRO A 29 6.86 -0.69 0.90
CA PRO A 29 6.95 -1.76 -0.09
C PRO A 29 5.65 -2.00 -0.84
N PHE A 30 4.49 -1.95 -0.18
CA PHE A 30 3.20 -2.17 -0.83
C PHE A 30 2.87 -1.05 -1.81
N LEU A 31 3.04 0.20 -1.38
CA LEU A 31 2.86 1.38 -2.22
C LEU A 31 3.74 1.32 -3.47
N ASN A 32 5.01 0.94 -3.31
CA ASN A 32 5.95 0.82 -4.42
C ASN A 32 5.55 -0.28 -5.44
N LEU A 33 5.00 -1.41 -4.97
CA LEU A 33 4.54 -2.49 -5.84
C LEU A 33 3.34 -2.09 -6.72
N ILE A 34 2.46 -1.22 -6.22
CA ILE A 34 1.24 -0.80 -6.93
C ILE A 34 1.38 0.53 -7.66
N ALA A 35 2.43 1.31 -7.36
CA ALA A 35 2.64 2.68 -7.85
C ALA A 35 2.52 2.84 -9.38
N ALA A 36 3.07 1.88 -10.13
CA ALA A 36 3.06 1.91 -11.60
C ALA A 36 1.66 1.76 -12.22
N LYS A 37 0.65 1.41 -11.42
CA LYS A 37 -0.73 1.14 -11.87
C LYS A 37 -1.69 2.26 -11.47
N SER A 38 -1.20 3.42 -11.08
CA SER A 38 -1.99 4.57 -10.65
C SER A 38 -3.08 4.93 -11.67
N VAL A 39 -4.29 5.22 -11.17
CA VAL A 39 -5.47 5.61 -11.95
C VAL A 39 -6.00 6.94 -11.39
N ARG A 40 -6.61 7.77 -12.25
CA ARG A 40 -7.19 9.03 -11.85
C ARG A 40 -8.71 8.97 -11.75
N THR A 41 -9.25 9.68 -10.78
CA THR A 41 -10.69 9.85 -10.60
C THR A 41 -11.06 11.32 -10.40
N ASP A 42 -12.23 11.71 -10.89
CA ASP A 42 -12.80 13.03 -10.66
C ASP A 42 -13.79 13.05 -9.48
N ASN A 43 -14.08 11.86 -8.90
CA ASN A 43 -14.99 11.70 -7.79
C ASN A 43 -14.25 11.19 -6.55
N TYR A 44 -14.66 11.64 -5.38
CA TYR A 44 -14.13 11.14 -4.11
C TYR A 44 -14.53 9.70 -3.81
N GLN A 45 -15.63 9.21 -4.36
CA GLN A 45 -16.08 7.82 -4.26
C GLN A 45 -15.90 7.14 -5.61
N PHE A 46 -15.27 5.98 -5.62
CA PHE A 46 -14.99 5.21 -6.84
C PHE A 46 -15.28 3.73 -6.64
N PRO A 47 -15.60 3.00 -7.72
CA PRO A 47 -15.83 1.57 -7.66
C PRO A 47 -14.50 0.81 -7.51
N THR A 48 -14.48 -0.23 -6.66
CA THR A 48 -13.28 -1.06 -6.43
C THR A 48 -13.41 -2.46 -7.01
N GLY A 49 -14.56 -3.04 -7.01
CA GLY A 49 -14.76 -4.37 -7.50
C GLY A 49 -16.21 -4.61 -7.92
N ALA A 50 -16.42 -5.55 -8.80
CA ALA A 50 -17.74 -6.05 -9.10
C ALA A 50 -17.82 -7.50 -8.61
N GLU A 51 -18.80 -7.78 -7.78
CA GLU A 51 -19.12 -9.12 -7.38
C GLU A 51 -20.25 -9.66 -8.20
N TYR A 52 -20.11 -10.88 -8.65
CA TYR A 52 -21.16 -11.65 -9.31
C TYR A 52 -21.47 -12.83 -8.42
N ILE A 53 -22.73 -13.05 -8.14
CA ILE A 53 -23.15 -14.29 -7.51
C ILE A 53 -23.08 -15.36 -8.60
N HIS A 54 -22.10 -16.25 -8.47
CA HIS A 54 -21.98 -17.43 -9.28
C HIS A 54 -22.82 -18.54 -8.67
N GLU A 55 -23.77 -19.07 -9.43
CA GLU A 55 -24.41 -20.31 -9.04
C GLU A 55 -23.42 -21.47 -9.16
N THR A 56 -23.57 -22.45 -8.28
CA THR A 56 -22.72 -23.65 -8.31
C THR A 56 -22.91 -24.37 -9.66
N ALA A 57 -21.81 -24.61 -10.36
CA ALA A 57 -21.86 -25.35 -11.61
C ALA A 57 -22.41 -26.75 -11.38
N ALA A 58 -23.40 -27.14 -12.17
CA ALA A 58 -23.99 -28.47 -12.15
C ALA A 58 -24.08 -29.03 -13.57
N GLN A 59 -24.06 -30.35 -13.69
CA GLN A 59 -24.31 -30.96 -14.99
C GLN A 59 -25.82 -30.85 -15.32
N PRO A 60 -26.21 -30.15 -16.41
CA PRO A 60 -27.62 -30.04 -16.78
C PRO A 60 -28.20 -31.41 -17.18
N GLY A 61 -29.30 -31.81 -16.55
CA GLY A 61 -30.03 -33.02 -16.89
C GLY A 61 -31.30 -32.76 -17.67
N ILE A 62 -31.19 -32.02 -18.79
CA ILE A 62 -32.34 -31.64 -19.61
C ILE A 62 -32.66 -32.81 -20.55
N THR A 63 -33.88 -33.33 -20.50
CA THR A 63 -34.34 -34.37 -21.41
C THR A 63 -34.76 -33.77 -22.74
N GLU A 64 -34.81 -34.55 -23.81
CA GLU A 64 -35.26 -34.10 -25.13
C GLU A 64 -36.67 -33.49 -25.06
N ALA A 65 -37.59 -34.13 -24.35
CA ALA A 65 -38.93 -33.59 -24.13
C ALA A 65 -38.94 -32.29 -23.32
N GLY A 66 -38.05 -32.19 -22.30
CA GLY A 66 -37.86 -31.00 -21.47
C GLY A 66 -37.31 -29.81 -22.26
N SER A 67 -36.49 -30.06 -23.27
CA SER A 67 -35.92 -29.00 -24.11
C SER A 67 -36.94 -28.29 -25.02
N LEU A 68 -38.12 -28.87 -25.19
CA LEU A 68 -39.22 -28.26 -25.95
C LEU A 68 -39.94 -27.16 -25.16
N THR A 69 -39.70 -27.07 -23.84
CA THR A 69 -40.25 -26.01 -22.98
C THR A 69 -39.14 -25.02 -22.68
N ALA A 70 -39.41 -23.73 -22.84
CA ALA A 70 -38.41 -22.72 -22.46
C ALA A 70 -38.07 -22.82 -20.97
N PRO A 71 -36.80 -22.80 -20.58
CA PRO A 71 -36.40 -22.78 -19.17
C PRO A 71 -36.86 -21.48 -18.49
N ASP A 72 -37.00 -21.54 -17.18
CA ASP A 72 -37.27 -20.36 -16.38
C ASP A 72 -36.17 -19.32 -16.52
N ALA A 73 -36.56 -18.04 -16.56
CA ALA A 73 -35.59 -16.97 -16.66
C ALA A 73 -34.78 -16.83 -15.36
N ILE A 74 -33.47 -16.90 -15.45
CA ILE A 74 -32.56 -16.67 -14.37
C ILE A 74 -32.04 -15.22 -14.45
N SER A 75 -32.11 -14.47 -13.36
CA SER A 75 -31.52 -13.14 -13.27
C SER A 75 -30.26 -13.17 -12.42
N TYR A 76 -29.16 -12.67 -12.97
CA TYR A 76 -27.92 -12.52 -12.23
C TYR A 76 -27.86 -11.14 -11.58
N VAL A 77 -27.57 -11.09 -10.29
CA VAL A 77 -27.41 -9.85 -9.56
C VAL A 77 -25.93 -9.45 -9.58
N ARG A 78 -25.69 -8.20 -9.96
CA ARG A 78 -24.37 -7.59 -9.94
C ARG A 78 -24.32 -6.63 -8.75
N SER A 79 -23.39 -6.85 -7.82
CA SER A 79 -23.04 -5.91 -6.77
C SER A 79 -21.72 -5.22 -7.09
N GLN A 80 -21.55 -4.00 -6.59
CA GLN A 80 -20.36 -3.21 -6.80
C GLN A 80 -19.89 -2.67 -5.45
N GLU A 81 -18.66 -2.99 -5.09
CA GLU A 81 -17.99 -2.40 -3.95
C GLU A 81 -17.47 -1.00 -4.29
N THR A 82 -17.43 -0.14 -3.30
CA THR A 82 -16.92 1.23 -3.45
C THR A 82 -15.88 1.55 -2.40
N ASN A 83 -14.94 2.40 -2.77
CA ASN A 83 -13.98 2.99 -1.85
C ASN A 83 -13.94 4.51 -2.05
N VAL A 84 -13.21 5.20 -1.22
CA VAL A 84 -13.13 6.67 -1.22
C VAL A 84 -11.69 7.14 -1.24
N THR A 85 -11.46 8.35 -1.77
CA THR A 85 -10.18 9.03 -1.64
C THR A 85 -10.08 9.70 -0.27
N GLN A 86 -8.88 9.72 0.28
CA GLN A 86 -8.54 10.32 1.56
C GLN A 86 -7.58 11.48 1.35
N ILE A 87 -7.70 12.52 2.16
CA ILE A 87 -6.81 13.68 2.13
C ILE A 87 -5.56 13.37 2.95
N PHE A 88 -4.40 13.66 2.34
CA PHE A 88 -3.10 13.66 2.99
C PHE A 88 -2.53 15.06 2.91
N GLN A 89 -2.23 15.65 4.06
CA GLN A 89 -1.80 17.04 4.16
C GLN A 89 -0.75 17.20 5.23
N GLU A 90 0.29 17.98 4.93
CA GLU A 90 1.34 18.35 5.88
C GLU A 90 1.69 19.82 5.71
N ARG A 91 1.91 20.52 6.84
CA ARG A 91 2.33 21.91 6.86
C ARG A 91 3.78 22.03 7.26
N ILE A 92 4.52 22.86 6.54
CA ILE A 92 5.92 23.16 6.80
C ILE A 92 6.01 24.63 7.15
N SER A 93 6.66 24.96 8.26
CA SER A 93 6.93 26.34 8.65
C SER A 93 8.40 26.47 9.04
N VAL A 94 9.11 27.41 8.38
CA VAL A 94 10.53 27.65 8.60
C VAL A 94 10.75 29.13 8.89
N SER A 95 11.33 29.44 10.06
CA SER A 95 11.63 30.81 10.46
C SER A 95 12.78 31.41 9.64
N TYR A 96 12.74 32.71 9.39
CA TYR A 96 13.84 33.39 8.70
C TYR A 96 15.19 33.25 9.40
N ALA A 97 15.20 33.21 10.74
CA ALA A 97 16.43 32.97 11.51
C ALA A 97 17.04 31.60 11.18
N ARG A 98 16.20 30.58 10.99
CA ARG A 98 16.63 29.23 10.62
C ARG A 98 17.13 29.19 9.17
N MET A 99 16.44 29.87 8.26
CA MET A 99 16.85 29.98 6.87
C MET A 99 18.15 30.76 6.70
N ALA A 100 18.38 31.79 7.52
CA ALA A 100 19.63 32.57 7.54
C ALA A 100 20.81 31.78 8.10
N SER A 101 20.57 30.74 8.92
CA SER A 101 21.59 29.87 9.53
C SER A 101 21.97 28.73 8.58
N SER A 102 22.58 29.06 7.44
CA SER A 102 23.00 28.08 6.43
C SER A 102 24.28 27.30 6.77
N GLY A 103 24.88 27.57 7.94
CA GLY A 103 26.16 26.97 8.34
C GLY A 103 27.39 27.42 7.52
N ARG A 104 27.24 28.37 6.61
CA ARG A 104 28.33 28.91 5.81
C ARG A 104 28.99 30.08 6.55
N PHE A 105 30.28 29.96 6.81
CA PHE A 105 31.10 31.07 7.30
C PHE A 105 31.81 31.68 6.10
N SER A 106 31.40 32.88 5.68
CA SER A 106 31.86 33.57 4.47
C SER A 106 33.33 34.02 4.53
N ALA A 107 34.01 33.88 5.67
CA ALA A 107 35.35 34.38 5.91
C ALA A 107 36.47 33.33 5.87
N VAL A 108 36.15 32.06 5.66
CA VAL A 108 37.15 30.98 5.60
C VAL A 108 37.17 30.37 4.20
N SER A 109 38.32 30.50 3.55
CA SER A 109 38.58 30.02 2.20
C SER A 109 38.34 28.50 2.06
N ASP A 110 37.42 28.18 1.27
CA ASP A 110 37.27 27.29 0.11
C ASP A 110 37.56 25.80 0.16
N ASN A 111 38.15 25.21 1.16
CA ASN A 111 38.45 23.77 1.11
C ASN A 111 37.44 22.84 1.79
N PHE A 112 36.41 23.37 2.44
CA PHE A 112 35.38 22.57 3.15
C PHE A 112 33.94 22.75 2.61
N SER A 113 33.73 23.47 1.52
CA SER A 113 32.38 23.88 1.07
C SER A 113 31.83 23.15 -0.14
N SER A 114 32.31 21.96 -0.46
CA SER A 114 31.78 21.22 -1.62
C SER A 114 30.52 20.39 -1.34
N ALA A 115 30.08 20.28 -0.10
CA ALA A 115 28.77 19.72 0.23
C ALA A 115 27.73 20.85 0.24
N GLN A 116 26.98 20.99 -0.84
CA GLN A 116 25.76 21.81 -0.83
C GLN A 116 24.80 21.20 0.19
N THR A 117 24.72 21.81 1.38
CA THR A 117 23.64 21.46 2.31
C THR A 117 22.34 21.94 1.66
N PRO A 118 21.34 21.04 1.45
CA PRO A 118 20.03 21.45 0.98
C PRO A 118 19.49 22.57 1.86
N GLY A 119 18.79 23.55 1.26
CA GLY A 119 18.13 24.59 2.03
C GLY A 119 17.19 23.96 3.06
N GLU A 120 17.03 24.58 4.23
CA GLU A 120 16.18 24.04 5.32
C GLU A 120 14.75 23.74 4.82
N VAL A 121 14.19 24.57 3.94
CA VAL A 121 12.87 24.35 3.34
C VAL A 121 12.82 23.09 2.49
N GLU A 122 13.87 22.84 1.69
CA GLU A 122 13.96 21.63 0.85
C GLU A 122 14.10 20.38 1.71
N PHE A 123 14.91 20.44 2.76
CA PHE A 123 15.07 19.36 3.72
C PHE A 123 13.74 19.02 4.40
N GLN A 124 13.03 20.04 4.92
CA GLN A 124 11.74 19.84 5.58
C GLN A 124 10.67 19.32 4.59
N THR A 125 10.70 19.80 3.35
CA THR A 125 9.81 19.28 2.29
C THR A 125 10.06 17.79 2.02
N ALA A 126 11.31 17.38 1.92
CA ALA A 126 11.64 15.96 1.72
C ALA A 126 11.18 15.09 2.88
N ARG A 127 11.38 15.56 4.14
CA ARG A 127 10.91 14.84 5.33
C ARG A 127 9.37 14.76 5.40
N ALA A 128 8.67 15.83 5.03
CA ALA A 128 7.20 15.83 4.97
C ALA A 128 6.66 14.84 3.91
N LEU A 129 7.30 14.79 2.73
CA LEU A 129 6.94 13.81 1.70
C LEU A 129 7.17 12.37 2.15
N GLU A 130 8.28 12.09 2.83
CA GLU A 130 8.52 10.76 3.40
C GLU A 130 7.50 10.38 4.46
N LYS A 131 7.07 11.34 5.30
CA LYS A 131 6.00 11.11 6.26
C LYS A 131 4.70 10.79 5.57
N ILE A 132 4.30 11.58 4.58
CA ILE A 132 3.09 11.34 3.77
C ILE A 132 3.14 9.95 3.13
N ALA A 133 4.28 9.55 2.54
CA ALA A 133 4.41 8.22 1.93
C ALA A 133 4.20 7.09 2.95
N ARG A 134 4.71 7.24 4.18
CA ARG A 134 4.47 6.27 5.27
C ARG A 134 3.03 6.24 5.74
N ASP A 135 2.39 7.41 5.83
CA ASP A 135 0.98 7.52 6.21
C ASP A 135 0.06 6.87 5.15
N ILE A 136 0.42 7.00 3.86
CA ILE A 136 -0.27 6.33 2.75
C ILE A 136 -0.09 4.81 2.84
N GLU A 137 1.15 4.32 3.03
CA GLU A 137 1.43 2.89 3.18
C GLU A 137 0.64 2.30 4.35
N TYR A 138 0.66 2.96 5.52
CA TYR A 138 -0.11 2.54 6.68
C TYR A 138 -1.61 2.47 6.38
N THR A 139 -2.13 3.50 5.72
CA THR A 139 -3.54 3.58 5.36
C THR A 139 -3.93 2.51 4.34
N PHE A 140 -3.09 2.25 3.35
CA PHE A 140 -3.36 1.24 2.34
C PHE A 140 -3.30 -0.19 2.89
N ILE A 141 -2.58 -0.42 3.98
CA ILE A 141 -2.56 -1.70 4.67
C ILE A 141 -3.71 -1.81 5.68
N ASN A 142 -3.87 -0.82 6.59
CA ASN A 142 -4.73 -0.90 7.77
C ASN A 142 -5.97 -0.02 7.70
N GLY A 143 -6.21 0.70 6.62
CA GLY A 143 -7.31 1.66 6.52
C GLY A 143 -8.68 1.01 6.70
N GLU A 144 -9.56 1.68 7.44
CA GLU A 144 -10.96 1.33 7.59
C GLU A 144 -11.81 2.24 6.71
N TYR A 145 -12.78 1.67 6.02
CA TYR A 145 -13.66 2.45 5.14
C TYR A 145 -14.54 3.41 5.93
N GLN A 146 -14.50 4.68 5.56
CA GLN A 146 -15.41 5.68 6.07
C GLN A 146 -15.77 6.67 4.97
N LEU A 147 -17.07 6.78 4.67
CA LEU A 147 -17.60 7.80 3.78
C LEU A 147 -18.04 9.01 4.59
N SER A 148 -17.60 10.19 4.19
CA SER A 148 -18.06 11.46 4.77
C SER A 148 -19.54 11.68 4.46
N THR A 149 -20.35 11.71 5.51
CA THR A 149 -21.78 12.04 5.42
C THR A 149 -22.07 13.45 5.92
N GLN A 150 -21.11 14.06 6.64
CA GLN A 150 -21.19 15.39 7.23
C GLN A 150 -19.82 16.08 7.12
N ALA A 151 -19.80 17.39 7.21
CA ALA A 151 -18.59 18.20 7.00
C ALA A 151 -17.46 17.93 8.02
N ASP A 152 -17.78 17.42 9.19
CA ASP A 152 -16.85 17.07 10.27
C ASP A 152 -16.38 15.60 10.24
N VAL A 153 -16.91 14.79 9.31
CA VAL A 153 -16.54 13.39 9.14
C VAL A 153 -15.55 13.26 7.98
N ALA A 154 -14.35 12.75 8.25
CA ALA A 154 -13.34 12.56 7.23
C ALA A 154 -13.65 11.32 6.34
N ASN A 155 -13.35 11.43 5.05
CA ASN A 155 -13.24 10.26 4.19
C ASN A 155 -12.00 9.46 4.58
N LYS A 156 -12.15 8.13 4.73
CA LYS A 156 -11.04 7.20 4.95
C LYS A 156 -11.12 6.07 3.94
N THR A 157 -10.03 5.86 3.23
CA THR A 157 -9.94 4.77 2.27
C THR A 157 -9.81 3.42 2.96
N ARG A 158 -10.48 2.39 2.42
CA ARG A 158 -10.34 1.00 2.89
C ARG A 158 -8.98 0.48 2.49
N GLY A 159 -8.25 -0.10 3.46
CA GLY A 159 -6.99 -0.77 3.22
C GLY A 159 -7.17 -2.24 2.83
N ILE A 160 -6.05 -2.85 2.43
CA ILE A 160 -6.06 -4.24 1.94
C ILE A 160 -6.44 -5.25 3.02
N LEU A 161 -6.09 -5.02 4.29
CA LEU A 161 -6.47 -5.91 5.39
C LEU A 161 -7.99 -5.99 5.57
N ALA A 162 -8.67 -4.84 5.50
CA ALA A 162 -10.13 -4.77 5.58
C ALA A 162 -10.82 -5.24 4.28
N ALA A 163 -10.07 -5.35 3.19
CA ALA A 163 -10.55 -5.85 1.90
C ALA A 163 -10.31 -7.34 1.68
N CYS A 164 -9.80 -8.09 2.67
CA CYS A 164 -9.63 -9.53 2.57
C CYS A 164 -10.98 -10.23 2.67
N GLY A 165 -11.39 -10.93 1.59
CA GLY A 165 -12.63 -11.71 1.57
C GLY A 165 -12.52 -13.03 2.34
N THR A 166 -11.32 -13.62 2.40
CA THR A 166 -11.04 -14.82 3.19
C THR A 166 -10.17 -14.45 4.38
N THR A 167 -10.67 -14.69 5.59
CA THR A 167 -9.94 -14.44 6.84
C THR A 167 -9.82 -15.72 7.65
N VAL A 168 -8.64 -16.02 8.13
CA VAL A 168 -8.36 -17.18 9.00
C VAL A 168 -7.76 -16.66 10.29
N ASP A 169 -8.28 -17.10 11.43
CA ASP A 169 -7.70 -16.79 12.74
C ASP A 169 -6.87 -17.99 13.20
N ALA A 170 -5.60 -17.74 13.50
CA ALA A 170 -4.69 -18.77 14.01
C ALA A 170 -4.84 -19.00 15.52
N GLU A 171 -5.66 -18.22 16.25
CA GLU A 171 -5.94 -18.37 17.68
C GLU A 171 -4.67 -18.47 18.54
N GLY A 172 -3.59 -17.78 18.18
CA GLY A 172 -2.30 -17.87 18.87
C GLY A 172 -1.43 -19.05 18.47
N ALA A 173 -1.86 -19.91 17.56
CA ALA A 173 -1.04 -21.00 17.06
C ALA A 173 0.12 -20.48 16.17
N PRO A 174 1.28 -21.18 16.15
CA PRO A 174 2.36 -20.85 15.25
C PRO A 174 1.95 -21.09 13.79
N LEU A 175 2.46 -20.26 12.89
CA LEU A 175 2.20 -20.40 11.46
C LEU A 175 2.78 -21.72 10.94
N THR A 176 1.92 -22.54 10.32
CA THR A 176 2.31 -23.80 9.69
C THR A 176 2.02 -23.77 8.19
N ARG A 177 2.75 -24.59 7.42
CA ARG A 177 2.45 -24.78 5.99
C ARG A 177 1.01 -25.23 5.75
N ALA A 178 0.48 -26.10 6.61
CA ALA A 178 -0.90 -26.58 6.50
C ALA A 178 -1.92 -25.43 6.67
N MET A 179 -1.66 -24.50 7.58
CA MET A 179 -2.50 -23.31 7.79
C MET A 179 -2.49 -22.40 6.58
N LEU A 180 -1.31 -22.13 6.03
CA LEU A 180 -1.19 -21.30 4.80
C LEU A 180 -1.90 -21.98 3.62
N ASN A 181 -1.66 -23.26 3.40
CA ASN A 181 -2.34 -24.00 2.33
C ASN A 181 -3.86 -24.06 2.54
N GLY A 182 -4.33 -24.15 3.78
CA GLY A 182 -5.76 -24.10 4.12
C GLY A 182 -6.39 -22.74 3.76
N ALA A 183 -5.69 -21.62 4.06
CA ALA A 183 -6.14 -20.30 3.68
C ALA A 183 -6.16 -20.11 2.14
N LEU A 184 -5.12 -20.60 1.45
CA LEU A 184 -5.06 -20.59 -0.01
C LEU A 184 -6.17 -21.44 -0.64
N ALA A 185 -6.45 -22.63 -0.10
CA ALA A 185 -7.53 -23.49 -0.57
C ALA A 185 -8.90 -22.81 -0.41
N SER A 186 -9.13 -22.14 0.72
CA SER A 186 -10.36 -21.41 0.98
C SER A 186 -10.52 -20.22 0.02
N ALA A 187 -9.45 -19.46 -0.22
CA ALA A 187 -9.46 -18.38 -1.18
C ALA A 187 -9.65 -18.88 -2.63
N TYR A 188 -9.02 -20.01 -2.99
CA TYR A 188 -9.23 -20.65 -4.29
C TYR A 188 -10.68 -21.09 -4.49
N ALA A 189 -11.31 -21.67 -3.47
CA ALA A 189 -12.72 -22.05 -3.51
C ALA A 189 -13.64 -20.83 -3.68
N ALA A 190 -13.23 -19.66 -3.17
CA ALA A 190 -13.92 -18.38 -3.40
C ALA A 190 -13.64 -17.76 -4.79
N GLY A 191 -12.75 -18.37 -5.59
CA GLY A 191 -12.43 -17.94 -6.97
C GLY A 191 -11.11 -17.18 -7.12
N ALA A 192 -10.28 -17.10 -6.09
CA ALA A 192 -8.98 -16.43 -6.17
C ALA A 192 -8.01 -17.14 -7.13
N THR A 193 -7.17 -16.34 -7.78
CA THR A 193 -6.06 -16.80 -8.62
C THR A 193 -4.76 -16.27 -8.03
N PHE A 194 -3.70 -17.09 -8.03
CA PHE A 194 -2.46 -16.76 -7.31
C PHE A 194 -1.29 -16.44 -8.26
N SER A 195 -1.55 -15.87 -9.45
CA SER A 195 -0.51 -15.54 -10.43
C SER A 195 0.41 -14.39 -9.97
N ASP A 196 -0.16 -13.36 -9.34
CA ASP A 196 0.54 -12.15 -8.89
C ASP A 196 0.28 -11.86 -7.41
N THR A 197 0.14 -12.92 -6.62
CA THR A 197 -0.14 -12.77 -5.19
C THR A 197 1.13 -12.50 -4.40
N VAL A 198 1.08 -11.47 -3.57
CA VAL A 198 2.13 -11.08 -2.64
C VAL A 198 1.67 -11.30 -1.22
N LEU A 199 2.53 -11.93 -0.43
CA LEU A 199 2.34 -12.09 1.00
C LEU A 199 3.01 -10.91 1.73
N LEU A 200 2.21 -10.05 2.32
CA LEU A 200 2.68 -8.94 3.17
C LEU A 200 2.71 -9.41 4.62
N CYS A 201 3.84 -9.26 5.28
CA CYS A 201 4.02 -9.69 6.66
C CYS A 201 5.03 -8.85 7.43
N GLY A 202 4.93 -8.87 8.74
CA GLY A 202 5.95 -8.34 9.65
C GLY A 202 7.13 -9.29 9.81
N ALA A 203 8.20 -8.83 10.46
CA ALA A 203 9.45 -9.59 10.61
C ALA A 203 9.25 -10.94 11.33
N ALA A 204 8.47 -10.96 12.42
CA ALA A 204 8.21 -12.18 13.19
C ALA A 204 7.47 -13.24 12.37
N VAL A 205 6.45 -12.82 11.62
CA VAL A 205 5.66 -13.72 10.76
C VAL A 205 6.51 -14.24 9.60
N LYS A 206 7.41 -13.41 9.04
CA LYS A 206 8.36 -13.87 8.01
C LYS A 206 9.31 -14.94 8.55
N GLN A 207 9.82 -14.78 9.77
CA GLN A 207 10.66 -15.79 10.42
C GLN A 207 9.88 -17.09 10.62
N ALA A 208 8.65 -17.01 11.17
CA ALA A 208 7.78 -18.17 11.34
C ALA A 208 7.48 -18.88 10.00
N LEU A 209 7.28 -18.11 8.92
CA LEU A 209 7.08 -18.62 7.58
C LEU A 209 8.32 -19.36 7.07
N THR A 210 9.51 -18.80 7.27
CA THR A 210 10.78 -19.43 6.91
C THR A 210 10.97 -20.75 7.69
N ASP A 211 10.71 -20.75 8.99
CA ASP A 211 10.82 -21.96 9.84
C ASP A 211 9.82 -23.04 9.44
N ALA A 212 8.59 -22.68 9.09
CA ALA A 212 7.56 -23.59 8.63
C ALA A 212 7.96 -24.32 7.32
N TYR A 213 8.69 -23.63 6.43
CA TYR A 213 9.18 -24.23 5.19
C TYR A 213 10.54 -24.92 5.35
N ALA A 214 11.41 -24.42 6.22
CA ALA A 214 12.73 -25.01 6.47
C ALA A 214 12.68 -26.37 7.17
N SER A 215 11.64 -26.62 7.99
CA SER A 215 11.54 -27.81 8.81
C SER A 215 11.22 -29.09 8.01
N GLN A 216 10.87 -29.00 6.74
CA GLN A 216 10.28 -30.14 6.05
C GLN A 216 11.13 -30.81 4.96
N TRP A 217 12.28 -30.38 4.53
CA TRP A 217 13.12 -31.11 3.53
C TRP A 217 14.36 -30.27 3.17
N GLY A 218 15.54 -30.76 3.44
CA GLY A 218 16.83 -30.33 2.91
C GLY A 218 16.84 -28.94 2.23
N PHE A 219 16.81 -27.90 3.04
CA PHE A 219 16.63 -26.52 2.64
C PHE A 219 17.61 -26.09 1.51
N SER A 220 17.08 -25.91 0.33
CA SER A 220 17.68 -25.02 -0.65
C SER A 220 17.17 -23.61 -0.34
N ALA A 221 18.07 -22.67 -0.09
CA ALA A 221 17.68 -21.29 0.16
C ALA A 221 16.70 -20.82 -0.94
N PRO A 222 15.52 -20.29 -0.56
CA PRO A 222 14.55 -19.86 -1.57
C PRO A 222 15.17 -18.85 -2.51
N PRO A 223 14.88 -18.91 -3.81
CA PRO A 223 15.41 -17.96 -4.77
C PRO A 223 15.01 -16.55 -4.36
N THR A 224 15.99 -15.69 -4.25
CA THR A 224 15.80 -14.29 -3.92
C THR A 224 15.75 -13.50 -5.21
N ARG A 225 14.69 -12.77 -5.45
CA ARG A 225 14.54 -11.85 -6.58
C ARG A 225 14.57 -10.40 -6.07
N GLU A 226 15.38 -9.57 -6.69
CA GLU A 226 15.32 -8.13 -6.44
C GLU A 226 14.28 -7.50 -7.39
N ALA A 227 13.31 -6.80 -6.83
CA ALA A 227 12.35 -5.99 -7.55
C ALA A 227 12.23 -4.62 -6.90
N GLY A 228 12.48 -3.56 -7.67
CA GLY A 228 12.37 -2.18 -7.18
C GLY A 228 13.27 -1.85 -5.99
N GLY A 229 14.47 -2.47 -5.89
CA GLY A 229 15.39 -2.29 -4.76
C GLY A 229 15.01 -3.05 -3.48
N MET A 230 14.04 -3.97 -3.57
CA MET A 230 13.61 -4.84 -2.47
C MET A 230 14.00 -6.28 -2.72
N ASN A 231 14.42 -6.94 -1.65
CA ASN A 231 14.73 -8.36 -1.65
C ASN A 231 13.44 -9.16 -1.41
N ILE A 232 12.90 -9.77 -2.47
CA ILE A 232 11.64 -10.52 -2.43
C ILE A 232 11.98 -12.01 -2.33
N MET A 233 11.54 -12.64 -1.23
CA MET A 233 11.57 -14.09 -1.07
C MET A 233 10.38 -14.69 -1.83
N GLN A 234 10.60 -15.76 -2.58
CA GLN A 234 9.54 -16.50 -3.25
C GLN A 234 9.34 -17.85 -2.56
N ILE A 235 8.08 -18.21 -2.39
CA ILE A 235 7.67 -19.49 -1.81
C ILE A 235 6.85 -20.23 -2.85
N GLU A 236 7.25 -21.46 -3.14
CA GLU A 236 6.48 -22.37 -3.98
C GLU A 236 5.44 -23.09 -3.12
N THR A 237 4.19 -22.99 -3.53
CA THR A 237 3.05 -23.64 -2.89
C THR A 237 2.30 -24.53 -3.90
N ASP A 238 1.40 -25.36 -3.41
CA ASP A 238 0.57 -26.20 -4.28
C ASP A 238 -0.36 -25.38 -5.21
N PHE A 239 -0.54 -24.09 -4.91
CA PHE A 239 -1.39 -23.16 -5.66
C PHE A 239 -0.62 -22.20 -6.56
N GLY A 240 0.71 -22.20 -6.50
CA GLY A 240 1.57 -21.34 -7.29
C GLY A 240 2.71 -20.72 -6.50
N LEU A 241 3.41 -19.81 -7.18
CA LEU A 241 4.55 -19.10 -6.63
C LEU A 241 4.10 -17.82 -5.94
N LEU A 242 4.35 -17.70 -4.65
CA LEU A 242 3.99 -16.53 -3.85
C LEU A 242 5.24 -15.71 -3.51
N SER A 243 5.16 -14.41 -3.69
CA SER A 243 6.23 -13.47 -3.31
C SER A 243 6.00 -12.96 -1.89
N VAL A 244 7.03 -12.99 -1.03
CA VAL A 244 6.93 -12.52 0.36
C VAL A 244 7.62 -11.18 0.51
N VAL A 245 6.90 -10.19 0.97
CA VAL A 245 7.37 -8.82 1.16
C VAL A 245 7.20 -8.41 2.61
N LEU A 246 8.29 -7.85 3.17
CA LEU A 246 8.28 -7.31 4.52
C LEU A 246 7.68 -5.90 4.51
N SER A 247 6.68 -5.66 5.35
CA SER A 247 6.21 -4.33 5.67
C SER A 247 6.13 -4.14 7.19
N ARG A 248 6.59 -2.98 7.66
CA ARG A 248 6.57 -2.61 9.09
C ARG A 248 5.17 -2.26 9.58
N PHE A 249 4.26 -1.98 8.64
CA PHE A 249 2.91 -1.51 8.94
C PHE A 249 1.88 -2.63 9.02
N VAL A 250 2.26 -3.86 8.64
CA VAL A 250 1.40 -5.01 8.87
C VAL A 250 1.30 -5.30 10.37
N PRO A 251 0.09 -5.47 10.92
CA PRO A 251 -0.10 -5.76 12.34
C PRO A 251 0.66 -7.01 12.78
N ALA A 252 1.13 -7.01 14.03
CA ALA A 252 1.83 -8.15 14.59
C ALA A 252 0.96 -9.42 14.53
N GLY A 253 1.57 -10.56 14.18
CA GLY A 253 0.84 -11.81 14.06
C GLY A 253 -0.14 -11.89 12.88
N THR A 254 0.00 -11.01 11.89
CA THR A 254 -0.86 -11.00 10.70
C THR A 254 -0.06 -11.26 9.43
N LEU A 255 -0.61 -12.08 8.55
CA LEU A 255 -0.15 -12.33 7.18
C LEU A 255 -1.28 -11.92 6.23
N ILE A 256 -0.96 -11.10 5.24
CA ILE A 256 -1.93 -10.65 4.24
C ILE A 256 -1.50 -11.18 2.88
N GLY A 257 -2.37 -11.91 2.20
CA GLY A 257 -2.18 -12.30 0.80
C GLY A 257 -2.97 -11.37 -0.11
N ALA A 258 -2.27 -10.56 -0.87
CA ALA A 258 -2.87 -9.57 -1.77
C ALA A 258 -2.54 -9.90 -3.23
N ASP A 259 -3.55 -9.94 -4.09
CA ASP A 259 -3.36 -9.98 -5.54
C ASP A 259 -3.02 -8.57 -6.04
N ILE A 260 -1.73 -8.35 -6.33
CA ILE A 260 -1.23 -7.06 -6.78
C ILE A 260 -1.78 -6.69 -8.18
N SER A 261 -2.23 -7.67 -8.98
CA SER A 261 -2.73 -7.40 -10.33
C SER A 261 -3.94 -6.46 -10.35
N CYS A 262 -4.78 -6.52 -9.31
CA CYS A 262 -5.99 -5.72 -9.17
C CYS A 262 -5.84 -4.52 -8.22
N CYS A 263 -4.73 -4.42 -7.48
CA CYS A 263 -4.48 -3.30 -6.59
C CYS A 263 -3.90 -2.09 -7.34
N ARG A 264 -4.47 -0.90 -7.12
CA ARG A 264 -4.05 0.35 -7.75
C ARG A 264 -4.25 1.55 -6.83
N PRO A 265 -3.32 2.50 -6.81
CA PRO A 265 -3.58 3.81 -6.24
C PRO A 265 -4.57 4.58 -7.13
N VAL A 266 -5.54 5.24 -6.51
CA VAL A 266 -6.51 6.10 -7.20
C VAL A 266 -6.24 7.54 -6.80
N GLU A 267 -5.75 8.32 -7.74
CA GLU A 267 -5.41 9.72 -7.55
C GLU A 267 -6.60 10.62 -7.86
N GLN A 268 -6.84 11.60 -7.02
CA GLN A 268 -7.82 12.65 -7.29
C GLN A 268 -7.11 13.98 -7.45
N ASP A 269 -7.07 14.48 -8.68
CA ASP A 269 -6.41 15.72 -9.01
C ASP A 269 -7.25 16.94 -8.64
N VAL A 270 -6.59 17.95 -8.08
CA VAL A 270 -7.20 19.28 -7.92
C VAL A 270 -7.08 20.03 -9.26
N PRO A 271 -8.19 20.52 -9.84
CA PRO A 271 -8.16 21.23 -11.11
C PRO A 271 -7.14 22.37 -11.11
N GLY A 272 -6.23 22.36 -12.09
CA GLY A 272 -5.16 23.35 -12.23
C GLY A 272 -3.94 23.20 -11.32
N LYS A 273 -3.96 22.25 -10.36
CA LYS A 273 -2.84 22.02 -9.42
C LYS A 273 -2.28 20.59 -9.48
N GLY A 274 -3.08 19.62 -9.91
CA GLY A 274 -2.72 18.21 -9.90
C GLY A 274 -2.88 17.56 -8.54
N ASN A 275 -2.12 16.48 -8.26
CA ASN A 275 -2.11 15.78 -6.98
C ASN A 275 -0.74 15.90 -6.32
N PHE A 276 -0.70 15.94 -4.99
CA PHE A 276 0.52 16.16 -4.18
C PHE A 276 1.33 17.38 -4.62
N PHE A 277 0.73 18.53 -4.53
CA PHE A 277 1.39 19.81 -4.80
C PHE A 277 1.79 20.53 -3.51
N ARG A 278 2.85 21.33 -3.61
CA ARG A 278 3.28 22.25 -2.55
C ARG A 278 2.77 23.67 -2.88
N GLU A 279 2.10 24.29 -1.94
CA GLU A 279 1.61 25.66 -2.04
C GLU A 279 2.21 26.52 -0.92
N GLU A 280 2.55 27.77 -1.24
CA GLU A 280 2.95 28.76 -0.25
C GLU A 280 1.69 29.30 0.44
N LEU A 281 1.70 29.28 1.76
CA LEU A 281 0.61 29.82 2.58
C LEU A 281 0.86 31.31 2.88
N SER A 282 -0.18 32.02 3.26
CA SER A 282 -0.09 33.42 3.69
C SER A 282 0.86 33.53 4.88
N ARG A 283 1.80 34.47 4.79
CA ARG A 283 2.80 34.68 5.84
C ARG A 283 2.14 35.21 7.11
N ASN A 284 2.44 34.52 8.20
CA ASN A 284 2.03 34.95 9.54
C ASN A 284 3.27 35.09 10.43
N GLY A 285 3.86 36.31 10.44
CA GLY A 285 5.11 36.58 11.17
C GLY A 285 6.38 36.37 10.34
N ALA A 286 7.50 36.15 11.02
CA ALA A 286 8.83 36.01 10.44
C ALA A 286 9.16 34.55 10.06
N ALA A 287 8.32 33.95 9.27
CA ALA A 287 8.47 32.58 8.78
C ALA A 287 7.94 32.45 7.35
N GLU A 288 8.46 31.46 6.62
CA GLU A 288 7.86 30.96 5.39
C GLU A 288 7.07 29.71 5.69
N GLU A 289 5.87 29.65 5.13
CA GLU A 289 4.93 28.58 5.39
C GLU A 289 4.50 27.94 4.07
N TYR A 290 4.58 26.60 4.05
CA TYR A 290 4.19 25.79 2.91
C TYR A 290 3.24 24.69 3.36
N GLN A 291 2.39 24.29 2.45
CA GLN A 291 1.49 23.17 2.60
C GLN A 291 1.71 22.18 1.47
N ILE A 292 1.79 20.91 1.80
CA ILE A 292 1.71 19.80 0.85
C ILE A 292 0.31 19.24 0.98
N PHE A 293 -0.39 19.10 -0.12
CA PHE A 293 -1.75 18.57 -0.18
C PHE A 293 -1.85 17.55 -1.29
N GLY A 294 -2.55 16.44 -1.01
CA GLY A 294 -2.88 15.43 -1.99
C GLY A 294 -4.07 14.58 -1.55
N GLN A 295 -4.71 13.95 -2.52
CA GLN A 295 -5.82 13.03 -2.29
C GLN A 295 -5.53 11.71 -2.98
N LEU A 296 -5.63 10.62 -2.22
CA LEU A 296 -5.32 9.29 -2.70
C LEU A 296 -6.26 8.26 -2.07
N GLY A 297 -6.66 7.28 -2.86
CA GLY A 297 -7.42 6.12 -2.41
C GLY A 297 -6.80 4.83 -2.91
N LEU A 298 -7.25 3.70 -2.38
CA LEU A 298 -6.83 2.37 -2.79
C LEU A 298 -7.98 1.68 -3.55
N ASP A 299 -7.78 1.39 -4.84
CA ASP A 299 -8.57 0.39 -5.52
C ASP A 299 -7.96 -0.99 -5.23
N HIS A 300 -8.62 -1.74 -4.38
CA HIS A 300 -8.18 -3.08 -3.98
C HIS A 300 -8.74 -4.19 -4.89
N GLY A 301 -9.62 -3.86 -5.83
CA GLY A 301 -10.30 -4.85 -6.65
C GLY A 301 -11.30 -5.73 -5.86
N PRO A 302 -11.65 -6.91 -6.39
CA PRO A 302 -12.59 -7.82 -5.73
C PRO A 302 -12.02 -8.40 -4.42
N MET A 303 -12.82 -8.36 -3.34
CA MET A 303 -12.39 -8.83 -2.01
C MET A 303 -12.03 -10.31 -1.97
N TRP A 304 -12.71 -11.15 -2.73
CA TRP A 304 -12.46 -12.61 -2.76
C TRP A 304 -11.08 -12.99 -3.30
N LYS A 305 -10.35 -12.06 -3.93
CA LYS A 305 -8.98 -12.28 -4.37
C LYS A 305 -7.93 -12.13 -3.26
N HIS A 306 -8.31 -11.58 -2.12
CA HIS A 306 -7.41 -11.30 -1.02
C HIS A 306 -7.77 -12.16 0.18
N PHE A 307 -6.74 -12.58 0.91
CA PHE A 307 -6.91 -13.33 2.14
C PHE A 307 -6.01 -12.82 3.26
N SER A 308 -6.37 -13.09 4.48
CA SER A 308 -5.54 -12.78 5.63
C SER A 308 -5.54 -13.93 6.64
N ILE A 309 -4.42 -14.08 7.33
CA ILE A 309 -4.28 -14.93 8.50
C ILE A 309 -3.90 -14.03 9.66
N SER A 310 -4.73 -13.98 10.69
CA SER A 310 -4.52 -13.17 11.88
C SER A 310 -4.26 -14.07 13.10
N GLY A 311 -3.88 -13.48 14.23
CA GLY A 311 -3.69 -14.23 15.47
C GLY A 311 -2.53 -15.23 15.44
N ILE A 312 -1.55 -15.06 14.54
CA ILE A 312 -0.38 -15.94 14.47
C ILE A 312 0.46 -15.70 15.73
N GLY A 313 0.58 -16.74 16.56
CA GLY A 313 1.47 -16.73 17.73
C GLY A 313 2.93 -16.64 17.32
N ALA A 314 3.75 -15.99 18.15
CA ALA A 314 5.20 -16.12 18.06
C ALA A 314 5.50 -17.61 18.34
N GLY A 315 5.92 -18.36 17.31
CA GLY A 315 6.58 -19.64 17.53
C GLY A 315 7.69 -19.45 18.56
N GLU A 316 8.10 -20.48 19.25
CA GLU A 316 9.09 -20.41 20.33
C GLU A 316 10.21 -19.43 19.95
N SER A 317 10.21 -18.27 20.62
CA SER A 317 11.15 -17.20 20.36
C SER A 317 12.56 -17.75 20.56
N ARG A 318 13.29 -17.92 19.48
CA ARG A 318 14.75 -17.96 19.57
C ARG A 318 15.18 -16.55 20.00
N THR A 319 15.11 -16.30 21.30
CA THR A 319 15.70 -15.10 21.89
C THR A 319 17.19 -15.16 21.55
N PRO A 320 17.74 -14.25 20.75
CA PRO A 320 19.18 -14.20 20.58
C PRO A 320 19.77 -13.91 21.93
N VAL A 321 20.51 -14.87 22.48
CA VAL A 321 21.34 -14.63 23.65
C VAL A 321 22.42 -13.66 23.17
N LEU A 322 22.22 -12.38 23.47
CA LEU A 322 23.27 -11.39 23.35
C LEU A 322 24.37 -11.81 24.34
N VAL A 323 25.38 -12.51 23.84
CA VAL A 323 26.61 -12.73 24.61
C VAL A 323 27.27 -11.37 24.72
N ALA A 324 27.13 -10.74 25.86
CA ALA A 324 27.92 -9.57 26.22
C ALA A 324 29.40 -10.03 26.25
N ASN A 325 30.17 -9.56 25.28
CA ASN A 325 31.59 -9.68 25.29
C ASN A 325 32.10 -8.84 26.48
N ALA A 326 32.66 -9.52 27.47
CA ALA A 326 33.37 -8.92 28.61
C ALA A 326 34.69 -8.27 28.15
#